data_97e1343c20df5389a043334f4e7c5118
#
_entry.id   97e1343c20df5389a043334f4e7c5118
#
_cell.length_a   1.000
_cell.length_b   1.000
_cell.length_c   1.000
_cell.angle_alpha   90.00
_cell.angle_beta   90.00
_cell.angle_gamma   90.00
#
_symmetry.space_group_name_H-M   'P 1'
#
loop_
_entity.id
_entity.type
_entity.pdbx_description
1 polymer ?
#
loop_
_entity_poly.entity_id
_entity_poly.type
_entity_poly.pdbx_seq_one_letter_code
_entity_poly.pdbx_strand_id
1 'polypeptide(L)'
;MALTIGMVTFDSGDPVPLAQWWAHAVGGQVVENMDGFFLMVAQAGGGAPSLGFQLVRDPTPGKNKLHLDIGSTDRKADVERLIAEGATLVAEHDENPGFAWTTLADPQGNQFCVSDAQQ
;
A
#
# COMPACT_ATOMS: atom_id res chain seq x y z
N MET A 1 -11.63 26.82 3.37
CA MET A 1 -12.24 25.54 3.07
C MET A 1 -11.30 24.43 3.44
N ALA A 2 -11.81 23.47 4.17
CA ALA A 2 -10.93 22.50 4.80
C ALA A 2 -11.34 21.06 4.45
N LEU A 3 -11.06 20.69 3.21
CA LEU A 3 -11.18 19.28 2.80
C LEU A 3 -9.80 18.66 2.85
N THR A 4 -9.71 17.52 3.50
CA THR A 4 -8.46 16.77 3.58
C THR A 4 -8.72 15.31 3.25
N ILE A 5 -7.68 14.63 2.80
CA ILE A 5 -7.76 13.19 2.57
C ILE A 5 -7.36 12.50 3.86
N GLY A 6 -8.34 11.94 4.58
CA GLY A 6 -8.09 11.31 5.86
C GLY A 6 -7.75 9.83 5.75
N MET A 7 -8.26 9.17 4.72
CA MET A 7 -8.08 7.72 4.62
C MET A 7 -8.17 7.28 3.16
N VAL A 8 -7.38 6.29 2.80
CA VAL A 8 -7.49 5.59 1.52
C VAL A 8 -7.94 4.17 1.86
N THR A 9 -9.08 3.76 1.32
CA THR A 9 -9.69 2.48 1.69
C THR A 9 -9.58 1.48 0.54
N PHE A 10 -9.11 0.28 0.89
CA PHE A 10 -9.05 -0.87 -0.01
C PHE A 10 -10.30 -1.72 0.21
N ASP A 11 -10.98 -2.08 -0.88
CA ASP A 11 -12.01 -3.10 -0.82
C ASP A 11 -11.33 -4.46 -0.94
N SER A 12 -11.72 -5.39 -0.10
CA SER A 12 -11.04 -6.69 -0.03
C SER A 12 -12.01 -7.78 0.34
N GLY A 13 -11.86 -8.94 -0.30
CA GLY A 13 -12.58 -10.14 0.10
C GLY A 13 -12.02 -10.76 1.38
N ASP A 14 -10.83 -10.32 1.82
CA ASP A 14 -10.19 -10.85 3.03
C ASP A 14 -9.30 -9.75 3.63
N PRO A 15 -9.90 -8.76 4.32
CA PRO A 15 -9.16 -7.56 4.71
C PRO A 15 -8.19 -7.75 5.87
N VAL A 16 -8.39 -8.75 6.73
CA VAL A 16 -7.51 -8.90 7.89
C VAL A 16 -6.05 -9.16 7.49
N PRO A 17 -5.75 -10.17 6.68
CA PRO A 17 -4.35 -10.38 6.28
C PRO A 17 -3.82 -9.24 5.41
N LEU A 18 -4.68 -8.61 4.60
CA LEU A 18 -4.24 -7.49 3.77
C LEU A 18 -3.83 -6.30 4.62
N ALA A 19 -4.63 -5.96 5.65
CA ALA A 19 -4.30 -4.87 6.56
C ALA A 19 -3.00 -5.15 7.32
N GLN A 20 -2.79 -6.39 7.76
CA GLN A 20 -1.56 -6.77 8.45
C GLN A 20 -0.35 -6.63 7.52
N TRP A 21 -0.50 -7.03 6.28
CA TRP A 21 0.58 -6.90 5.29
C TRP A 21 0.95 -5.43 5.09
N TRP A 22 -0.05 -4.58 4.89
CA TRP A 22 0.21 -3.15 4.68
C TRP A 22 0.76 -2.46 5.93
N ALA A 23 0.28 -2.85 7.13
CA ALA A 23 0.85 -2.32 8.37
C ALA A 23 2.34 -2.61 8.44
N HIS A 24 2.74 -3.85 8.12
CA HIS A 24 4.14 -4.21 8.10
C HIS A 24 4.90 -3.45 7.01
N ALA A 25 4.32 -3.34 5.82
CA ALA A 25 4.97 -2.69 4.68
C ALA A 25 5.31 -1.23 4.96
N VAL A 26 4.39 -0.47 5.58
CA VAL A 26 4.60 0.96 5.84
C VAL A 26 5.17 1.23 7.24
N GLY A 27 5.53 0.17 7.97
CA GLY A 27 6.07 0.32 9.32
C GLY A 27 5.07 0.88 10.31
N GLY A 28 3.78 0.63 10.06
CA GLY A 28 2.69 1.16 10.86
C GLY A 28 2.04 0.11 11.74
N GLN A 29 0.81 0.39 12.17
CA GLN A 29 0.08 -0.47 13.08
C GLN A 29 -1.39 -0.52 12.69
N VAL A 30 -2.02 -1.68 12.92
CA VAL A 30 -3.47 -1.79 12.87
C VAL A 30 -4.00 -1.11 14.13
N VAL A 31 -4.71 0.00 13.98
CA VAL A 31 -5.22 0.79 15.11
C VAL A 31 -6.73 0.59 15.32
N GLU A 32 -7.40 -0.07 14.39
CA GLU A 32 -8.82 -0.38 14.50
C GLU A 32 -9.08 -1.71 13.81
N ASN A 33 -9.91 -2.55 14.44
CA ASN A 33 -10.35 -3.81 13.84
C ASN A 33 -11.78 -4.08 14.30
N MET A 34 -12.74 -3.82 13.42
CA MET A 34 -14.16 -3.97 13.73
C MET A 34 -14.61 -5.36 13.29
N ASP A 35 -14.33 -6.35 14.12
CA ASP A 35 -14.71 -7.76 13.90
C ASP A 35 -14.29 -8.29 12.54
N GLY A 36 -13.18 -7.79 12.01
CA GLY A 36 -12.63 -8.25 10.75
C GLY A 36 -13.31 -7.73 9.49
N PHE A 37 -14.34 -6.89 9.61
CA PHE A 37 -14.96 -6.37 8.39
C PHE A 37 -14.51 -4.95 8.03
N PHE A 38 -13.85 -4.27 8.93
CA PHE A 38 -13.17 -3.02 8.62
C PHE A 38 -11.97 -2.86 9.53
N LEU A 39 -10.81 -2.61 8.93
CA LEU A 39 -9.59 -2.37 9.68
C LEU A 39 -8.98 -1.05 9.25
N MET A 40 -8.28 -0.40 10.17
CA MET A 40 -7.57 0.83 9.87
C MET A 40 -6.11 0.67 10.25
N VAL A 41 -5.23 1.11 9.36
CA VAL A 41 -3.79 1.08 9.57
C VAL A 41 -3.28 2.51 9.62
N ALA A 42 -2.57 2.84 10.71
CA ALA A 42 -1.87 4.11 10.83
C ALA A 42 -0.45 3.92 10.33
N GLN A 43 0.04 4.86 9.55
CA GLN A 43 1.43 4.84 9.09
C GLN A 43 2.39 5.14 10.24
N ALA A 44 3.66 4.80 10.05
CA ALA A 44 4.70 5.13 11.02
C ALA A 44 4.69 6.63 11.30
N GLY A 45 4.75 7.00 12.58
CA GLY A 45 4.67 8.41 12.97
C GLY A 45 3.26 8.96 13.04
N GLY A 46 2.24 8.19 12.69
CA GLY A 46 0.85 8.61 12.81
C GLY A 46 0.39 9.61 11.76
N GLY A 47 1.15 9.79 10.68
CA GLY A 47 0.79 10.74 9.64
C GLY A 47 -0.41 10.31 8.81
N ALA A 48 -1.10 11.27 8.24
CA ALA A 48 -2.21 11.02 7.32
C ALA A 48 -1.66 10.80 5.91
N PRO A 49 -2.41 10.07 5.05
CA PRO A 49 -3.68 9.44 5.36
C PRO A 49 -3.51 8.09 6.03
N SER A 50 -4.55 7.67 6.75
CA SER A 50 -4.63 6.29 7.22
C SER A 50 -5.01 5.39 6.05
N LEU A 51 -4.75 4.09 6.18
CA LEU A 51 -5.20 3.11 5.22
C LEU A 51 -6.37 2.35 5.83
N GLY A 52 -7.46 2.22 5.08
CA GLY A 52 -8.61 1.45 5.49
C GLY A 52 -8.72 0.16 4.68
N PHE A 53 -9.29 -0.87 5.26
CA PHE A 53 -9.46 -2.17 4.60
C PHE A 53 -10.86 -2.68 4.94
N GLN A 54 -11.72 -2.72 3.93
CA GLN A 54 -13.14 -3.02 4.12
C GLN A 54 -13.49 -4.34 3.47
N LEU A 55 -14.22 -5.17 4.19
CA LEU A 55 -14.71 -6.42 3.64
C LEU A 55 -15.78 -6.13 2.59
N VAL A 56 -15.51 -6.57 1.36
CA VAL A 56 -16.43 -6.45 0.23
C VAL A 56 -16.46 -7.80 -0.45
N ARG A 57 -17.65 -8.35 -0.69
CA ARG A 57 -17.77 -9.68 -1.27
C ARG A 57 -17.22 -9.77 -2.68
N ASP A 58 -17.49 -8.73 -3.47
CA ASP A 58 -17.10 -8.73 -4.89
C ASP A 58 -16.29 -7.47 -5.19
N PRO A 59 -15.03 -7.39 -4.72
CA PRO A 59 -14.20 -6.24 -5.06
C PRO A 59 -13.98 -6.18 -6.56
N THR A 60 -13.91 -4.97 -7.10
CA THR A 60 -13.73 -4.76 -8.53
C THR A 60 -12.48 -5.48 -9.01
N PRO A 61 -12.57 -6.36 -10.02
CA PRO A 61 -11.41 -7.09 -10.51
C PRO A 61 -10.53 -6.24 -11.41
N GLY A 62 -9.33 -6.73 -11.65
CA GLY A 62 -8.40 -6.09 -12.57
C GLY A 62 -7.53 -5.05 -11.88
N LYS A 63 -6.84 -4.26 -12.70
CA LYS A 63 -5.95 -3.23 -12.18
C LYS A 63 -6.77 -2.12 -11.53
N ASN A 64 -6.35 -1.69 -10.36
CA ASN A 64 -6.97 -0.57 -9.65
C ASN A 64 -6.81 0.74 -10.44
N LYS A 65 -7.80 1.60 -10.37
CA LYS A 65 -7.78 2.89 -11.07
C LYS A 65 -6.91 3.92 -10.35
N LEU A 66 -6.70 3.74 -9.06
CA LEU A 66 -5.77 4.51 -8.27
C LEU A 66 -4.61 3.61 -7.88
N HIS A 67 -3.46 4.21 -7.66
CA HIS A 67 -2.37 3.46 -7.03
C HIS A 67 -1.69 4.35 -6.00
N LEU A 68 -1.07 3.73 -5.02
CA LEU A 68 -0.29 4.44 -4.03
C LEU A 68 1.14 4.57 -4.53
N ASP A 69 1.75 5.71 -4.25
CA ASP A 69 3.17 5.92 -4.52
C ASP A 69 3.87 5.99 -3.18
N ILE A 70 4.74 5.02 -2.94
CA ILE A 70 5.45 4.88 -1.68
C ILE A 70 6.87 5.41 -1.87
N GLY A 71 7.26 6.40 -1.07
CA GLY A 71 8.62 6.92 -1.12
C GLY A 71 9.58 6.03 -0.34
N SER A 72 10.78 5.82 -0.88
CA SER A 72 11.78 4.99 -0.27
C SER A 72 13.14 5.66 -0.34
N THR A 73 13.91 5.58 0.74
CA THR A 73 15.30 6.06 0.75
C THR A 73 16.26 5.00 0.19
N ASP A 74 15.77 3.76 0.03
CA ASP A 74 16.54 2.68 -0.58
C ASP A 74 15.55 1.78 -1.32
N ARG A 75 15.17 2.20 -2.53
CA ARG A 75 14.14 1.53 -3.31
C ARG A 75 14.45 0.06 -3.55
N LYS A 76 15.70 -0.24 -3.92
CA LYS A 76 16.06 -1.63 -4.22
C LYS A 76 15.89 -2.53 -3.01
N ALA A 77 16.37 -2.10 -1.84
CA ALA A 77 16.26 -2.89 -0.62
C ALA A 77 14.81 -3.07 -0.19
N ASP A 78 14.02 -1.99 -0.27
CA ASP A 78 12.60 -2.07 0.12
C ASP A 78 11.81 -2.94 -0.83
N VAL A 79 12.08 -2.86 -2.14
CA VAL A 79 11.42 -3.73 -3.12
C VAL A 79 11.74 -5.20 -2.84
N GLU A 80 13.01 -5.52 -2.59
CA GLU A 80 13.39 -6.89 -2.27
C GLU A 80 12.68 -7.39 -1.01
N ARG A 81 12.57 -6.54 0.01
CA ARG A 81 11.88 -6.91 1.24
C ARG A 81 10.40 -7.16 1.01
N LEU A 82 9.74 -6.28 0.26
CA LEU A 82 8.30 -6.42 -0.01
C LEU A 82 8.02 -7.68 -0.82
N ILE A 83 8.87 -8.00 -1.80
CA ILE A 83 8.71 -9.22 -2.59
C ILE A 83 8.89 -10.45 -1.69
N ALA A 84 9.87 -10.42 -0.80
CA ALA A 84 10.08 -11.54 0.14
C ALA A 84 8.85 -11.73 1.05
N GLU A 85 8.09 -10.68 1.29
CA GLU A 85 6.90 -10.73 2.15
C GLU A 85 5.60 -10.94 1.38
N GLY A 86 5.67 -11.20 0.08
CA GLY A 86 4.51 -11.61 -0.68
C GLY A 86 4.08 -10.68 -1.81
N ALA A 87 4.76 -9.55 -2.01
CA ALA A 87 4.46 -8.69 -3.15
C ALA A 87 5.00 -9.33 -4.42
N THR A 88 4.42 -8.95 -5.55
CA THR A 88 4.82 -9.43 -6.87
C THR A 88 5.37 -8.28 -7.69
N LEU A 89 6.48 -8.50 -8.37
CA LEU A 89 7.03 -7.49 -9.28
C LEU A 89 6.15 -7.40 -10.52
N VAL A 90 5.71 -6.18 -10.85
CA VAL A 90 4.92 -5.92 -12.05
C VAL A 90 5.81 -5.30 -13.14
N ALA A 91 6.54 -4.24 -12.83
CA ALA A 91 7.38 -3.57 -13.80
C ALA A 91 8.44 -2.72 -13.12
N GLU A 92 9.59 -2.62 -13.77
CA GLU A 92 10.66 -1.71 -13.38
C GLU A 92 10.68 -0.53 -14.35
N HIS A 93 10.84 0.67 -13.83
CA HIS A 93 10.91 1.88 -14.65
C HIS A 93 12.13 2.68 -14.21
N ASP A 94 13.28 2.35 -14.76
CA ASP A 94 14.55 2.97 -14.36
C ASP A 94 15.32 3.58 -15.55
N GLU A 95 14.64 3.79 -16.67
CA GLU A 95 15.27 4.34 -17.88
C GLU A 95 15.65 5.82 -17.73
N ASN A 96 14.98 6.53 -16.85
CA ASN A 96 15.21 7.96 -16.69
C ASN A 96 15.78 8.25 -15.30
N PRO A 97 17.07 8.61 -15.20
CA PRO A 97 17.64 8.97 -13.91
C PRO A 97 16.84 10.08 -13.25
N GLY A 98 16.55 9.94 -11.96
CA GLY A 98 15.75 10.89 -11.22
C GLY A 98 14.25 10.63 -11.26
N PHE A 99 13.82 9.71 -12.13
CA PHE A 99 12.41 9.33 -12.26
C PHE A 99 12.27 7.82 -12.26
N ALA A 100 12.97 7.14 -11.37
CA ALA A 100 12.91 5.69 -11.30
C ALA A 100 11.89 5.23 -10.28
N TRP A 101 11.12 4.23 -10.63
CA TRP A 101 10.19 3.59 -9.71
C TRP A 101 9.97 2.13 -10.09
N THR A 102 9.48 1.37 -9.13
CA THR A 102 9.15 -0.04 -9.32
C THR A 102 7.67 -0.23 -9.03
N THR A 103 6.95 -0.86 -9.94
CA THR A 103 5.55 -1.20 -9.72
C THR A 103 5.45 -2.61 -9.18
N LEU A 104 4.78 -2.76 -8.05
CA LEU A 104 4.53 -4.03 -7.40
C LEU A 104 3.03 -4.25 -7.28
N ALA A 105 2.65 -5.50 -7.01
CA ALA A 105 1.29 -5.82 -6.59
C ALA A 105 1.35 -6.39 -5.18
N ASP A 106 0.40 -6.01 -4.33
CA ASP A 106 0.31 -6.58 -2.99
C ASP A 106 -0.24 -8.01 -3.07
N PRO A 107 -0.32 -8.76 -1.96
CA PRO A 107 -0.76 -10.15 -2.02
C PRO A 107 -2.17 -10.38 -2.57
N GLN A 108 -2.97 -9.34 -2.69
CA GLN A 108 -4.30 -9.45 -3.27
C GLN A 108 -4.42 -8.76 -4.62
N GLY A 109 -3.29 -8.40 -5.24
CA GLY A 109 -3.26 -7.90 -6.60
C GLY A 109 -3.39 -6.39 -6.73
N ASN A 110 -3.43 -5.63 -5.65
CA ASN A 110 -3.47 -4.18 -5.74
C ASN A 110 -2.11 -3.64 -6.14
N GLN A 111 -2.05 -2.90 -7.25
CA GLN A 111 -0.80 -2.36 -7.73
C GLN A 111 -0.45 -1.06 -7.02
N PHE A 112 0.82 -0.90 -6.72
CA PHE A 112 1.36 0.31 -6.11
C PHE A 112 2.79 0.51 -6.61
N CYS A 113 3.32 1.70 -6.42
CA CYS A 113 4.66 2.02 -6.87
C CYS A 113 5.56 2.37 -5.70
N VAL A 114 6.82 1.94 -5.79
CA VAL A 114 7.86 2.36 -4.87
C VAL A 114 8.81 3.24 -5.65
N SER A 115 9.00 4.47 -5.20
CA SER A 115 9.87 5.45 -5.87
C SER A 115 10.92 5.96 -4.91
N ASP A 116 11.96 6.55 -5.48
CA ASP A 116 12.98 7.17 -4.66
C ASP A 116 12.38 8.38 -3.95
N ALA A 117 12.58 8.46 -2.63
CA ALA A 117 12.03 9.55 -1.86
C ALA A 117 12.62 10.88 -2.31
N GLN A 118 11.79 11.89 -2.38
CA GLN A 118 12.25 13.24 -2.68
C GLN A 118 12.96 13.80 -1.45
N GLN A 119 14.10 14.40 -1.68
CA GLN A 119 14.91 14.97 -0.62
C GLN A 119 14.65 16.46 -0.48
#